data_d480ad53768deec8ee1f1f4fc750c732
#
_entry.id   d480ad53768deec8ee1f1f4fc750c732
#
_cell.length_a   1.000
_cell.length_b   1.000
_cell.length_c   1.000
_cell.angle_alpha   90.00
_cell.angle_beta   90.00
_cell.angle_gamma   90.00
#
_symmetry.space_group_name_H-M   'P 1'
#
loop_
_entity.id
_entity.type
_entity.pdbx_description
1 polymer ?
#
loop_
_entity_poly.entity_id
_entity_poly.type
_entity_poly.pdbx_seq_one_letter_code
_entity_poly.pdbx_strand_id
1 'polypeptide(L)'
;PASAKIVYDRSGSSFSTLRPGMIDWETIFADAGWFHWSGVAAALSQDGADTCLEALQMADRMGLTISCDLNYRKNLWKYGRTAADVMKPLVQYSDVIFGAEPEYKEILGIAPVGFKAVNTDYRLNLEGFEEVGKQVVELVPRCRKMFLELRNSLSANHNLLAAVLYSDGSLKHTGNQLYYLLSD
;
A
#
# COMPACT_ATOMS: atom_id res chain seq x y z
N PRO A 1 -8.26 -29.76 -7.46
CA PRO A 1 -7.79 -28.90 -8.53
C PRO A 1 -6.43 -28.32 -8.14
N ALA A 2 -5.43 -28.47 -8.99
CA ALA A 2 -4.10 -27.91 -8.73
C ALA A 2 -4.24 -26.39 -8.76
N SER A 3 -3.82 -25.70 -7.69
CA SER A 3 -3.76 -24.26 -7.68
C SER A 3 -2.76 -23.80 -8.74
N ALA A 4 -3.22 -23.02 -9.71
CA ALA A 4 -2.33 -22.46 -10.73
C ALA A 4 -1.30 -21.56 -10.04
N LYS A 5 -0.01 -21.82 -10.30
CA LYS A 5 1.09 -20.97 -9.84
C LYS A 5 1.33 -19.89 -10.87
N ILE A 6 0.99 -18.64 -10.54
CA ILE A 6 1.31 -17.50 -11.39
C ILE A 6 2.75 -17.12 -11.15
N VAL A 7 3.55 -17.07 -12.22
CA VAL A 7 4.94 -16.59 -12.22
C VAL A 7 4.99 -15.31 -13.04
N TYR A 8 5.42 -14.21 -12.39
CA TYR A 8 5.65 -12.95 -13.07
C TYR A 8 7.13 -12.85 -13.43
N ASP A 9 7.46 -12.92 -14.71
CA ASP A 9 8.79 -12.55 -15.19
C ASP A 9 8.80 -11.05 -15.51
N ARG A 10 9.54 -10.29 -14.70
CA ARG A 10 9.73 -8.85 -14.86
C ARG A 10 11.12 -8.49 -15.37
N SER A 11 12.00 -9.48 -15.52
CA SER A 11 13.33 -9.29 -16.06
C SER A 11 13.27 -8.83 -17.51
N GLY A 12 14.07 -7.83 -17.87
CA GLY A 12 14.08 -7.30 -19.25
C GLY A 12 12.86 -6.48 -19.66
N SER A 13 11.91 -6.21 -18.74
CA SER A 13 10.80 -5.29 -19.04
C SER A 13 11.31 -3.84 -19.15
N SER A 14 10.62 -2.98 -19.90
CA SER A 14 10.95 -1.55 -19.98
C SER A 14 10.98 -0.88 -18.61
N PHE A 15 10.11 -1.30 -17.69
CA PHE A 15 10.10 -0.79 -16.33
C PHE A 15 11.37 -1.19 -15.54
N SER A 16 11.94 -2.39 -15.78
CA SER A 16 13.18 -2.83 -15.10
C SER A 16 14.42 -2.07 -15.56
N THR A 17 14.34 -1.38 -16.69
CA THR A 17 15.44 -0.54 -17.21
C THR A 17 15.30 0.95 -16.87
N LEU A 18 14.24 1.31 -16.19
CA LEU A 18 13.99 2.69 -15.75
C LEU A 18 15.09 3.17 -14.79
N ARG A 19 15.54 4.41 -14.98
CA ARG A 19 16.56 5.07 -14.17
C ARG A 19 16.11 6.47 -13.80
N PRO A 20 16.57 7.02 -12.67
CA PRO A 20 16.39 8.44 -12.36
C PRO A 20 16.83 9.34 -13.52
N GLY A 21 16.10 10.42 -13.74
CA GLY A 21 16.34 11.38 -14.81
C GLY A 21 15.84 10.97 -16.20
N MET A 22 15.27 9.76 -16.37
CA MET A 22 14.70 9.33 -17.65
C MET A 22 13.30 9.90 -17.92
N ILE A 23 12.62 10.40 -16.89
CA ILE A 23 11.25 10.91 -16.97
C ILE A 23 11.23 12.39 -16.66
N ASP A 24 10.63 13.16 -17.56
CA ASP A 24 10.34 14.58 -17.30
C ASP A 24 9.05 14.71 -16.46
N TRP A 25 9.22 14.59 -15.14
CA TRP A 25 8.11 14.65 -14.21
C TRP A 25 7.40 16.00 -14.20
N GLU A 26 8.12 17.09 -14.46
CA GLU A 26 7.53 18.44 -14.52
C GLU A 26 6.49 18.53 -15.65
N THR A 27 6.86 18.06 -16.83
CA THR A 27 5.93 18.00 -17.97
C THR A 27 4.76 17.03 -17.70
N ILE A 28 5.03 15.86 -17.10
CA ILE A 28 3.98 14.87 -16.82
C ILE A 28 2.97 15.39 -15.79
N PHE A 29 3.43 16.13 -14.80
CA PHE A 29 2.57 16.62 -13.71
C PHE A 29 1.97 18.01 -13.97
N ALA A 30 2.26 18.66 -15.10
CA ALA A 30 1.86 20.05 -15.38
C ALA A 30 0.35 20.32 -15.17
N ASP A 31 -0.50 19.39 -15.57
CA ASP A 31 -1.96 19.48 -15.43
C ASP A 31 -2.54 18.50 -14.40
N ALA A 32 -1.67 17.86 -13.59
CA ALA A 32 -2.10 16.87 -12.62
C ALA A 32 -2.47 17.51 -11.27
N GLY A 33 -3.58 17.06 -10.69
CA GLY A 33 -3.95 17.41 -9.30
C GLY A 33 -3.65 16.27 -8.31
N TRP A 34 -3.35 15.07 -8.83
CA TRP A 34 -3.17 13.87 -8.01
C TRP A 34 -2.14 12.93 -8.63
N PHE A 35 -1.23 12.45 -7.80
CA PHE A 35 -0.27 11.41 -8.16
C PHE A 35 -0.49 10.17 -7.30
N HIS A 36 -0.69 9.02 -7.95
CA HIS A 36 -0.78 7.72 -7.27
C HIS A 36 0.43 6.86 -7.61
N TRP A 37 1.05 6.27 -6.57
CA TRP A 37 2.17 5.36 -6.74
C TRP A 37 1.97 4.07 -5.94
N SER A 38 2.73 3.04 -6.27
CA SER A 38 2.67 1.73 -5.62
C SER A 38 4.03 1.24 -5.19
N GLY A 39 4.10 0.65 -4.01
CA GLY A 39 5.32 0.05 -3.47
C GLY A 39 5.95 -1.03 -4.36
N VAL A 40 5.18 -1.62 -5.28
CA VAL A 40 5.73 -2.57 -6.28
C VAL A 40 6.81 -1.90 -7.13
N ALA A 41 6.66 -0.63 -7.48
CA ALA A 41 7.64 0.09 -8.29
C ALA A 41 8.99 0.19 -7.58
N ALA A 42 8.99 0.57 -6.30
CA ALA A 42 10.19 0.67 -5.48
C ALA A 42 10.79 -0.70 -5.09
N ALA A 43 10.00 -1.77 -5.17
CA ALA A 43 10.43 -3.11 -4.77
C ALA A 43 11.30 -3.84 -5.81
N LEU A 44 11.35 -3.35 -7.05
CA LEU A 44 12.01 -4.06 -8.16
C LEU A 44 13.52 -3.85 -8.21
N SER A 45 13.99 -2.64 -7.90
CA SER A 45 15.41 -2.28 -7.95
C SER A 45 15.67 -0.99 -7.17
N GLN A 46 16.95 -0.70 -6.90
CA GLN A 46 17.35 0.60 -6.32
C GLN A 46 16.98 1.75 -7.26
N ASP A 47 17.24 1.61 -8.56
CA ASP A 47 16.86 2.64 -9.54
C ASP A 47 15.34 2.88 -9.60
N GLY A 48 14.53 1.82 -9.44
CA GLY A 48 13.08 1.94 -9.32
C GLY A 48 12.66 2.73 -8.07
N ALA A 49 13.31 2.48 -6.94
CA ALA A 49 13.07 3.22 -5.70
C ALA A 49 13.49 4.69 -5.82
N ASP A 50 14.65 4.95 -6.43
CA ASP A 50 15.18 6.30 -6.64
C ASP A 50 14.32 7.10 -7.64
N THR A 51 13.80 6.44 -8.68
CA THR A 51 12.84 7.03 -9.62
C THR A 51 11.49 7.36 -8.94
N CYS A 52 11.03 6.49 -8.03
CA CYS A 52 9.87 6.80 -7.21
C CYS A 52 10.11 8.03 -6.34
N LEU A 53 11.27 8.14 -5.71
CA LEU A 53 11.63 9.31 -4.89
C LEU A 53 11.64 10.59 -5.73
N GLU A 54 12.24 10.55 -6.91
CA GLU A 54 12.27 11.67 -7.85
C GLU A 54 10.84 12.14 -8.21
N ALA A 55 9.95 11.21 -8.55
CA ALA A 55 8.54 11.50 -8.84
C ALA A 55 7.83 12.13 -7.64
N LEU A 56 8.01 11.56 -6.44
CA LEU A 56 7.40 12.04 -5.21
C LEU A 56 7.86 13.45 -4.85
N GLN A 57 9.15 13.73 -4.99
CA GLN A 57 9.70 15.07 -4.76
C GLN A 57 9.16 16.10 -5.76
N MET A 58 8.97 15.72 -7.01
CA MET A 58 8.36 16.61 -8.00
C MET A 58 6.88 16.84 -7.71
N ALA A 59 6.12 15.77 -7.45
CA ALA A 59 4.72 15.88 -7.10
C ALA A 59 4.48 16.76 -5.86
N ASP A 60 5.35 16.63 -4.85
CA ASP A 60 5.33 17.48 -3.66
C ASP A 60 5.61 18.95 -3.98
N ARG A 61 6.67 19.24 -4.74
CA ARG A 61 7.00 20.61 -5.17
C ARG A 61 5.88 21.27 -5.97
N MET A 62 5.16 20.48 -6.78
CA MET A 62 4.05 20.97 -7.59
C MET A 62 2.71 21.01 -6.83
N GLY A 63 2.69 20.59 -5.56
CA GLY A 63 1.51 20.65 -4.70
C GLY A 63 0.43 19.63 -5.01
N LEU A 64 0.79 18.51 -5.65
CA LEU A 64 -0.15 17.44 -5.95
C LEU A 64 -0.59 16.72 -4.66
N THR A 65 -1.81 16.23 -4.66
CA THR A 65 -2.23 15.22 -3.67
C THR A 65 -1.54 13.89 -4.02
N ILE A 66 -0.86 13.28 -3.05
CA ILE A 66 -0.10 12.06 -3.28
C ILE A 66 -0.76 10.89 -2.54
N SER A 67 -1.02 9.80 -3.26
CA SER A 67 -1.51 8.57 -2.67
C SER A 67 -0.57 7.40 -2.92
N CYS A 68 -0.46 6.52 -1.92
CA CYS A 68 0.38 5.32 -1.93
C CYS A 68 -0.47 4.08 -1.72
N ASP A 69 -0.30 3.06 -2.56
CA ASP A 69 -0.63 1.68 -2.23
C ASP A 69 0.64 0.97 -1.74
N LEU A 70 0.68 0.58 -0.48
CA LEU A 70 1.84 -0.09 0.13
C LEU A 70 2.24 -1.35 -0.64
N ASN A 71 1.27 -2.13 -1.08
CA ASN A 71 1.38 -3.21 -2.06
C ASN A 71 2.61 -4.11 -1.87
N TYR A 72 2.84 -4.55 -0.63
CA TYR A 72 3.99 -5.38 -0.29
C TYR A 72 3.99 -6.70 -1.03
N ARG A 73 5.10 -6.98 -1.71
CA ARG A 73 5.33 -8.24 -2.43
C ARG A 73 6.65 -8.85 -1.98
N LYS A 74 6.59 -9.73 -0.99
CA LYS A 74 7.77 -10.38 -0.35
C LYS A 74 8.84 -10.85 -1.34
N ASN A 75 8.43 -11.33 -2.52
CA ASN A 75 9.33 -11.92 -3.50
C ASN A 75 10.06 -10.90 -4.40
N LEU A 76 9.80 -9.59 -4.28
CA LEU A 76 10.41 -8.56 -5.13
C LEU A 76 11.68 -7.94 -4.52
N TRP A 77 11.78 -7.85 -3.21
CA TRP A 77 12.90 -7.22 -2.48
C TRP A 77 14.19 -8.04 -2.55
N LYS A 78 14.85 -8.05 -3.73
CA LYS A 78 16.02 -8.92 -4.02
C LYS A 78 17.30 -8.15 -4.29
N TYR A 79 17.31 -6.83 -4.15
CA TYR A 79 18.47 -5.98 -4.41
C TYR A 79 19.21 -5.51 -3.14
N GLY A 80 19.11 -6.29 -2.06
CA GLY A 80 19.88 -6.07 -0.83
C GLY A 80 19.29 -5.03 0.13
N ARG A 81 18.06 -4.55 -0.10
CA ARG A 81 17.35 -3.63 0.79
C ARG A 81 16.08 -4.25 1.32
N THR A 82 15.66 -3.89 2.51
CA THR A 82 14.36 -4.29 3.04
C THR A 82 13.25 -3.34 2.57
N ALA A 83 12.01 -3.84 2.55
CA ALA A 83 10.85 -3.01 2.24
C ALA A 83 10.75 -1.81 3.19
N ALA A 84 10.97 -2.03 4.49
CA ALA A 84 10.91 -0.97 5.49
C ALA A 84 11.94 0.14 5.24
N ASP A 85 13.20 -0.22 4.92
CA ASP A 85 14.26 0.76 4.70
C ASP A 85 13.99 1.67 3.50
N VAL A 86 13.36 1.11 2.46
CA VAL A 86 13.07 1.85 1.22
C VAL A 86 11.75 2.59 1.29
N MET A 87 10.70 1.93 1.78
CA MET A 87 9.34 2.47 1.73
C MET A 87 9.08 3.55 2.77
N LYS A 88 9.65 3.43 3.99
CA LYS A 88 9.42 4.42 5.05
C LYS A 88 9.71 5.87 4.63
N PRO A 89 10.86 6.19 4.01
CA PRO A 89 11.11 7.54 3.53
C PRO A 89 10.21 7.95 2.36
N LEU A 90 9.81 7.03 1.48
CA LEU A 90 8.94 7.33 0.34
C LEU A 90 7.50 7.62 0.78
N VAL A 91 6.99 6.85 1.73
CA VAL A 91 5.61 7.00 2.25
C VAL A 91 5.40 8.35 2.95
N GLN A 92 6.48 9.01 3.45
CA GLN A 92 6.39 10.34 4.06
C GLN A 92 5.79 11.42 3.14
N TYR A 93 5.83 11.21 1.84
CA TYR A 93 5.23 12.11 0.85
C TYR A 93 3.73 11.91 0.65
N SER A 94 3.12 10.89 1.28
CA SER A 94 1.75 10.47 0.96
C SER A 94 0.70 11.14 1.84
N ASP A 95 -0.29 11.77 1.20
CA ASP A 95 -1.51 12.30 1.85
C ASP A 95 -2.54 11.20 2.11
N VAL A 96 -2.52 10.14 1.28
CA VAL A 96 -3.44 9.02 1.36
C VAL A 96 -2.66 7.72 1.26
N ILE A 97 -2.89 6.78 2.18
CA ILE A 97 -2.20 5.48 2.21
C ILE A 97 -3.23 4.36 2.14
N PHE A 98 -3.01 3.44 1.20
CA PHE A 98 -3.77 2.20 1.06
C PHE A 98 -2.87 1.02 1.43
N GLY A 99 -3.45 0.01 2.04
CA GLY A 99 -2.74 -1.24 2.33
C GLY A 99 -3.59 -2.23 3.10
N ALA A 100 -3.15 -3.48 3.11
CA ALA A 100 -3.67 -4.51 3.98
C ALA A 100 -2.91 -4.53 5.32
N GLU A 101 -3.49 -5.11 6.36
CA GLU A 101 -2.90 -5.19 7.70
C GLU A 101 -1.42 -5.67 7.69
N PRO A 102 -1.07 -6.76 7.01
CA PRO A 102 0.32 -7.23 6.99
C PRO A 102 1.30 -6.22 6.38
N GLU A 103 0.84 -5.36 5.49
CA GLU A 103 1.67 -4.37 4.80
C GLU A 103 2.06 -3.22 5.73
N TYR A 104 1.13 -2.76 6.56
CA TYR A 104 1.42 -1.77 7.61
C TYR A 104 2.47 -2.29 8.59
N LYS A 105 2.40 -3.57 8.95
CA LYS A 105 3.39 -4.22 9.80
C LYS A 105 4.75 -4.32 9.12
N GLU A 106 4.81 -4.91 7.93
CA GLU A 106 6.06 -5.22 7.24
C GLU A 106 6.80 -3.95 6.77
N ILE A 107 6.06 -2.92 6.36
CA ILE A 107 6.63 -1.69 5.82
C ILE A 107 6.83 -0.64 6.91
N LEU A 108 5.80 -0.36 7.71
CA LEU A 108 5.83 0.74 8.67
C LEU A 108 6.22 0.28 10.08
N GLY A 109 6.14 -1.02 10.36
CA GLY A 109 6.36 -1.57 11.68
C GLY A 109 5.17 -1.40 12.63
N ILE A 110 4.00 -1.03 12.09
CA ILE A 110 2.78 -0.80 12.85
C ILE A 110 2.07 -2.14 13.04
N ALA A 111 2.16 -2.68 14.26
CA ALA A 111 1.54 -3.95 14.63
C ALA A 111 1.11 -3.90 16.09
N PRO A 112 -0.11 -3.43 16.38
CA PRO A 112 -0.63 -3.43 17.73
C PRO A 112 -0.61 -4.84 18.33
N VAL A 113 -0.24 -4.94 19.60
CA VAL A 113 -0.11 -6.22 20.31
C VAL A 113 -1.46 -6.94 20.34
N GLY A 114 -1.48 -8.19 19.87
CA GLY A 114 -2.70 -9.01 19.84
C GLY A 114 -3.72 -8.57 18.79
N PHE A 115 -3.34 -7.67 17.88
CA PHE A 115 -4.24 -7.23 16.84
C PHE A 115 -4.64 -8.39 15.93
N LYS A 116 -5.94 -8.53 15.77
CA LYS A 116 -6.56 -9.38 14.74
C LYS A 116 -7.62 -8.54 14.06
N ALA A 117 -7.49 -8.40 12.76
CA ALA A 117 -8.39 -7.59 11.94
C ALA A 117 -9.85 -8.02 12.05
N VAL A 118 -10.07 -9.31 12.19
CA VAL A 118 -11.41 -9.92 12.32
C VAL A 118 -11.36 -10.96 13.42
N ASN A 119 -12.34 -10.96 14.31
CA ASN A 119 -12.48 -11.99 15.35
C ASN A 119 -13.06 -13.29 14.80
N THR A 120 -13.24 -14.31 15.66
CA THR A 120 -13.82 -15.62 15.30
C THR A 120 -15.26 -15.54 14.77
N ASP A 121 -15.99 -14.47 15.12
CA ASP A 121 -17.35 -14.21 14.65
C ASP A 121 -17.38 -13.30 13.41
N TYR A 122 -16.23 -13.08 12.77
CA TYR A 122 -16.05 -12.22 11.61
C TYR A 122 -16.42 -10.75 11.84
N ARG A 123 -16.38 -10.29 13.08
CA ARG A 123 -16.58 -8.88 13.42
C ARG A 123 -15.27 -8.11 13.29
N LEU A 124 -15.35 -6.91 12.73
CA LEU A 124 -14.21 -6.01 12.59
C LEU A 124 -13.73 -5.55 13.97
N ASN A 125 -12.41 -5.55 14.16
CA ASN A 125 -11.78 -4.99 15.35
C ASN A 125 -11.58 -3.48 15.19
N LEU A 126 -12.64 -2.71 15.38
CA LEU A 126 -12.63 -1.26 15.15
C LEU A 126 -11.64 -0.52 16.07
N GLU A 127 -11.50 -0.94 17.32
CA GLU A 127 -10.52 -0.34 18.25
C GLU A 127 -9.08 -0.56 17.78
N GLY A 128 -8.76 -1.77 17.31
CA GLY A 128 -7.45 -2.06 16.75
C GLY A 128 -7.17 -1.27 15.48
N PHE A 129 -8.16 -1.05 14.62
CA PHE A 129 -8.00 -0.21 13.42
C PHE A 129 -7.83 1.26 13.76
N GLU A 130 -8.52 1.76 14.77
CA GLU A 130 -8.32 3.13 15.25
C GLU A 130 -6.90 3.34 15.76
N GLU A 131 -6.36 2.37 16.49
CA GLU A 131 -4.97 2.40 16.97
C GLU A 131 -3.97 2.37 15.82
N VAL A 132 -4.18 1.52 14.82
CA VAL A 132 -3.35 1.52 13.59
C VAL A 132 -3.40 2.89 12.91
N GLY A 133 -4.59 3.48 12.77
CA GLY A 133 -4.76 4.79 12.16
C GLY A 133 -4.00 5.90 12.88
N LYS A 134 -4.06 5.93 14.21
CA LYS A 134 -3.31 6.88 15.05
C LYS A 134 -1.80 6.74 14.83
N GLN A 135 -1.29 5.51 14.87
CA GLN A 135 0.13 5.25 14.66
C GLN A 135 0.60 5.61 13.24
N VAL A 136 -0.24 5.40 12.21
CA VAL A 136 0.09 5.81 10.83
C VAL A 136 0.20 7.33 10.73
N VAL A 137 -0.75 8.07 11.26
CA VAL A 137 -0.74 9.55 11.21
C VAL A 137 0.41 10.13 12.05
N GLU A 138 0.77 9.50 13.15
CA GLU A 138 1.94 9.89 13.97
C GLU A 138 3.24 9.64 13.20
N LEU A 139 3.38 8.49 12.54
CA LEU A 139 4.57 8.12 11.77
C LEU A 139 4.69 8.90 10.46
N VAL A 140 3.57 9.21 9.82
CA VAL A 140 3.47 9.93 8.54
C VAL A 140 2.56 11.15 8.73
N PRO A 141 3.09 12.27 9.26
CA PRO A 141 2.26 13.45 9.62
C PRO A 141 1.52 14.09 8.44
N ARG A 142 1.97 13.84 7.21
CA ARG A 142 1.28 14.28 5.99
C ARG A 142 0.02 13.45 5.70
N CYS A 143 -0.05 12.21 6.19
CA CYS A 143 -1.16 11.32 5.92
C CYS A 143 -2.46 11.83 6.56
N ARG A 144 -3.45 12.13 5.73
CA ARG A 144 -4.79 12.57 6.13
C ARG A 144 -5.82 11.45 6.08
N LYS A 145 -5.56 10.43 5.26
CA LYS A 145 -6.47 9.30 5.06
C LYS A 145 -5.69 8.01 4.98
N MET A 146 -6.03 7.08 5.84
CA MET A 146 -5.51 5.72 5.79
C MET A 146 -6.64 4.77 5.44
N PHE A 147 -6.46 4.00 4.38
CA PHE A 147 -7.37 2.92 4.00
C PHE A 147 -6.75 1.58 4.33
N LEU A 148 -7.54 0.72 4.96
CA LEU A 148 -7.15 -0.63 5.29
C LEU A 148 -8.12 -1.59 4.62
N GLU A 149 -7.58 -2.41 3.72
CA GLU A 149 -8.33 -3.44 3.01
C GLU A 149 -8.27 -4.75 3.79
N LEU A 150 -9.41 -5.37 3.93
CA LEU A 150 -9.58 -6.58 4.71
C LEU A 150 -10.16 -7.67 3.83
N ARG A 151 -9.46 -8.79 3.79
CA ARG A 151 -9.94 -10.00 3.15
C ARG A 151 -9.84 -11.17 4.11
N ASN A 152 -10.97 -11.77 4.42
CA ASN A 152 -11.02 -13.02 5.16
C ASN A 152 -11.55 -14.13 4.24
N SER A 153 -10.69 -15.08 3.91
CA SER A 153 -11.05 -16.21 3.05
C SER A 153 -11.64 -17.33 3.90
N LEU A 154 -12.94 -17.56 3.75
CA LEU A 154 -13.66 -18.66 4.41
C LEU A 154 -13.42 -19.98 3.70
N SER A 155 -13.33 -19.91 2.37
CA SER A 155 -13.00 -21.04 1.49
C SER A 155 -12.38 -20.50 0.19
N ALA A 156 -12.02 -21.38 -0.74
CA ALA A 156 -11.50 -20.98 -2.03
C ALA A 156 -12.44 -20.03 -2.79
N ASN A 157 -13.76 -20.21 -2.62
CA ASN A 157 -14.80 -19.48 -3.35
C ASN A 157 -15.58 -18.49 -2.50
N HIS A 158 -15.38 -18.49 -1.17
CA HIS A 158 -16.10 -17.60 -0.25
C HIS A 158 -15.13 -16.67 0.46
N ASN A 159 -15.31 -15.37 0.28
CA ASN A 159 -14.48 -14.35 0.91
C ASN A 159 -15.37 -13.28 1.55
N LEU A 160 -14.96 -12.83 2.72
CA LEU A 160 -15.47 -11.60 3.32
C LEU A 160 -14.50 -10.48 2.99
N LEU A 161 -15.00 -9.42 2.41
CA LEU A 161 -14.23 -8.20 2.14
C LEU A 161 -14.80 -7.07 2.99
N ALA A 162 -13.93 -6.25 3.49
CA ALA A 162 -14.28 -5.01 4.15
C ALA A 162 -13.20 -3.97 3.90
N ALA A 163 -13.54 -2.71 4.04
CA ALA A 163 -12.60 -1.61 4.04
C ALA A 163 -12.84 -0.73 5.27
N VAL A 164 -11.75 -0.23 5.81
CA VAL A 164 -11.75 0.72 6.90
C VAL A 164 -11.02 1.98 6.44
N LEU A 165 -11.60 3.14 6.69
CA LEU A 165 -11.00 4.45 6.50
C LEU A 165 -10.79 5.10 7.86
N TYR A 166 -9.55 5.47 8.15
CA TYR A 166 -9.22 6.39 9.23
C TYR A 166 -8.92 7.77 8.64
N SER A 167 -9.64 8.78 9.09
CA SER A 167 -9.49 10.17 8.66
C SER A 167 -9.96 11.12 9.76
N ASP A 168 -9.22 12.20 9.98
CA ASP A 168 -9.57 13.28 10.92
C ASP A 168 -9.88 12.75 12.34
N GLY A 169 -9.10 11.78 12.82
CA GLY A 169 -9.27 11.16 14.13
C GLY A 169 -10.49 10.24 14.26
N SER A 170 -11.16 9.92 13.16
CA SER A 170 -12.36 9.09 13.14
C SER A 170 -12.24 7.90 12.19
N LEU A 171 -12.99 6.85 12.49
CA LEU A 171 -13.03 5.62 11.72
C LEU A 171 -14.36 5.47 11.01
N LYS A 172 -14.31 5.10 9.73
CA LYS A 172 -15.47 4.66 8.92
C LYS A 172 -15.18 3.29 8.34
N HIS A 173 -16.20 2.49 8.12
CA HIS A 173 -16.05 1.15 7.56
C HIS A 173 -17.27 0.72 6.74
N THR A 174 -17.04 -0.21 5.82
CA THR A 174 -18.09 -0.76 4.94
C THR A 174 -18.93 -1.85 5.62
N GLY A 175 -18.50 -2.36 6.78
CA GLY A 175 -18.97 -3.65 7.28
C GLY A 175 -18.39 -4.80 6.44
N ASN A 176 -18.70 -6.05 6.84
CA ASN A 176 -18.32 -7.22 6.06
C ASN A 176 -19.24 -7.39 4.87
N GLN A 177 -18.67 -7.54 3.68
CA GLN A 177 -19.36 -7.89 2.45
C GLN A 177 -18.97 -9.32 2.06
N LEU A 178 -19.96 -10.19 1.86
CA LEU A 178 -19.73 -11.56 1.43
C LEU A 178 -19.62 -11.61 -0.09
N TYR A 179 -18.52 -12.15 -0.59
CA TYR A 179 -18.29 -12.37 -2.01
C TYR A 179 -18.16 -13.86 -2.31
N TYR A 180 -18.90 -14.29 -3.31
CA TYR A 180 -18.79 -15.60 -3.90
C TYR A 180 -18.03 -15.51 -5.21
N LEU A 181 -16.93 -16.25 -5.34
CA LEU A 181 -16.33 -16.48 -6.64
C LEU A 181 -17.11 -17.62 -7.28
N LEU A 182 -17.89 -17.31 -8.30
CA LEU A 182 -18.51 -18.34 -9.12
C LEU A 182 -17.38 -19.05 -9.87
N SER A 183 -17.24 -20.35 -9.65
CA SER A 183 -16.41 -21.19 -10.52
C SER A 183 -17.26 -21.54 -11.74
N ASP A 184 -16.87 -21.08 -12.91
CA ASP A 184 -17.35 -21.64 -14.17
C ASP A 184 -16.95 -23.10 -14.30
#